data_f3ca574382ab4107c89217f0cdd926e2
#
_entry.id   f3ca574382ab4107c89217f0cdd926e2
#
_cell.length_a   1.000
_cell.length_b   1.000
_cell.length_c   1.000
_cell.angle_alpha   90.00
_cell.angle_beta   90.00
_cell.angle_gamma   90.00
#
_symmetry.space_group_name_H-M   'P 1'
#
loop_
_entity.id
_entity.type
_entity.pdbx_description
1 polymer ?
#
loop_
_entity_poly.entity_id
_entity_poly.type
_entity_poly.pdbx_seq_one_letter_code
_entity_poly.pdbx_strand_id
1 'polypeptide(L)'
;MSETVDPTAAQSGQPQPPLVVNVQYIKDLSFEVPSAPDIYATLRSQPQVAINLDVQARALQEGQNVYEVVLAVKAEAREPVQNGGEGRPVFIAELQYAGVFTLNGVPADSVEPLLLIECPRLLFPFARAILSDVTREGGFPPVLLQPIDFVGLWQSRRQAAAAAAN
;
A
#
# COMPACT_ATOMS: atom_id res chain seq x y z
N MET A 1 20.34 39.03 -44.31
CA MET A 1 20.56 39.04 -42.86
C MET A 1 19.50 38.14 -42.25
N SER A 2 19.88 36.88 -41.96
CA SER A 2 18.98 35.90 -41.39
C SER A 2 19.34 35.77 -39.92
N GLU A 3 18.43 36.22 -39.03
CA GLU A 3 18.55 35.99 -37.60
C GLU A 3 18.19 34.55 -37.30
N THR A 4 19.17 33.80 -36.88
CA THR A 4 19.00 32.47 -36.28
C THR A 4 18.46 32.65 -34.87
N VAL A 5 17.20 32.33 -34.65
CA VAL A 5 16.59 32.25 -33.32
C VAL A 5 17.05 30.94 -32.69
N ASP A 6 17.82 31.04 -31.62
CA ASP A 6 18.29 29.93 -30.79
C ASP A 6 17.14 29.42 -29.92
N PRO A 7 16.69 28.15 -30.01
CA PRO A 7 15.56 27.65 -29.23
C PRO A 7 15.92 27.12 -27.83
N THR A 8 17.05 27.53 -27.27
CA THR A 8 17.55 26.94 -26.00
C THR A 8 17.40 27.87 -24.79
N ALA A 9 16.35 28.67 -24.71
CA ALA A 9 16.11 29.48 -23.50
C ALA A 9 14.63 29.52 -23.20
N ALA A 10 14.12 28.62 -22.39
CA ALA A 10 13.01 28.82 -21.41
C ALA A 10 12.41 27.48 -20.90
N GLN A 11 13.17 26.74 -20.10
CA GLN A 11 12.56 25.74 -19.19
C GLN A 11 13.14 25.89 -17.77
N SER A 12 13.29 27.11 -17.31
CA SER A 12 13.69 27.40 -15.94
C SER A 12 12.57 28.18 -15.27
N GLY A 13 11.76 27.53 -14.44
CA GLY A 13 10.89 28.25 -13.52
C GLY A 13 9.48 27.76 -13.25
N GLN A 14 9.09 26.55 -13.64
CA GLN A 14 7.86 25.97 -13.07
C GLN A 14 8.17 25.45 -11.65
N PRO A 15 7.43 25.89 -10.62
CA PRO A 15 7.60 25.36 -9.27
C PRO A 15 7.30 23.86 -9.32
N GLN A 16 8.29 23.07 -8.91
CA GLN A 16 8.12 21.61 -8.85
C GLN A 16 7.04 21.28 -7.80
N PRO A 17 6.15 20.31 -8.08
CA PRO A 17 5.16 19.92 -7.10
C PRO A 17 5.84 19.40 -5.82
N PRO A 18 5.25 19.64 -4.64
CA PRO A 18 5.84 19.25 -3.37
C PRO A 18 6.02 17.75 -3.21
N LEU A 19 5.20 16.97 -3.91
CA LEU A 19 5.25 15.50 -3.94
C LEU A 19 5.29 15.03 -5.39
N VAL A 20 6.31 14.25 -5.73
CA VAL A 20 6.46 13.61 -7.04
C VAL A 20 6.49 12.10 -6.87
N VAL A 21 5.68 11.40 -7.65
CA VAL A 21 5.70 9.93 -7.76
C VAL A 21 6.70 9.55 -8.83
N ASN A 22 7.82 8.94 -8.47
CA ASN A 22 8.88 8.57 -9.42
C ASN A 22 8.57 7.22 -10.08
N VAL A 23 8.17 6.23 -9.26
CA VAL A 23 7.82 4.88 -9.70
C VAL A 23 6.90 4.22 -8.67
N GLN A 24 6.02 3.34 -9.15
CA GLN A 24 5.21 2.45 -8.31
C GLN A 24 5.42 1.01 -8.78
N TYR A 25 5.46 0.07 -7.84
CA TYR A 25 5.77 -1.32 -8.16
C TYR A 25 5.27 -2.31 -7.10
N ILE A 26 5.06 -3.55 -7.52
CA ILE A 26 4.88 -4.67 -6.60
C ILE A 26 6.26 -5.02 -6.06
N LYS A 27 6.45 -4.86 -4.75
CA LYS A 27 7.68 -5.23 -4.07
C LYS A 27 7.71 -6.70 -3.68
N ASP A 28 6.56 -7.21 -3.25
CA ASP A 28 6.35 -8.59 -2.90
C ASP A 28 4.88 -8.96 -3.05
N LEU A 29 4.61 -10.17 -3.53
CA LEU A 29 3.27 -10.71 -3.68
C LEU A 29 3.30 -12.22 -3.47
N SER A 30 2.51 -12.70 -2.51
CA SER A 30 2.24 -14.13 -2.35
C SER A 30 0.74 -14.39 -2.24
N PHE A 31 0.33 -15.51 -2.81
CA PHE A 31 -1.03 -16.02 -2.70
C PHE A 31 -0.99 -17.53 -2.50
N GLU A 32 -1.60 -17.99 -1.42
CA GLU A 32 -1.59 -19.39 -1.02
C GLU A 32 -3.01 -19.90 -0.77
N VAL A 33 -3.27 -21.12 -1.22
CA VAL A 33 -4.50 -21.86 -0.93
C VAL A 33 -4.09 -23.17 -0.24
N PRO A 34 -3.92 -23.15 1.11
CA PRO A 34 -3.29 -24.28 1.83
C PRO A 34 -4.04 -25.59 1.71
N SER A 35 -5.37 -25.54 1.56
CA SER A 35 -6.25 -26.71 1.47
C SER A 35 -6.72 -27.01 0.04
N ALA A 36 -5.99 -26.52 -0.98
CA ALA A 36 -6.27 -26.89 -2.37
C ALA A 36 -5.83 -28.35 -2.64
N PRO A 37 -6.55 -29.11 -3.48
CA PRO A 37 -7.76 -28.70 -4.21
C PRO A 37 -9.06 -28.89 -3.41
N ASP A 38 -9.03 -29.52 -2.23
CA ASP A 38 -10.20 -29.96 -1.48
C ASP A 38 -11.11 -28.82 -1.07
N ILE A 39 -10.55 -27.63 -0.81
CA ILE A 39 -11.31 -26.45 -0.41
C ILE A 39 -12.38 -26.07 -1.44
N TYR A 40 -12.11 -26.23 -2.73
CA TYR A 40 -13.05 -25.90 -3.79
C TYR A 40 -14.26 -26.84 -3.85
N ALA A 41 -14.13 -28.06 -3.37
CA ALA A 41 -15.22 -29.01 -3.28
C ALA A 41 -15.99 -28.95 -1.96
N THR A 42 -15.34 -28.50 -0.88
CA THR A 42 -15.87 -28.58 0.48
C THR A 42 -16.35 -27.27 1.07
N LEU A 43 -15.93 -26.13 0.53
CA LEU A 43 -16.36 -24.82 1.00
C LEU A 43 -17.88 -24.62 0.77
N ARG A 44 -18.64 -24.46 1.84
CA ARG A 44 -20.12 -24.39 1.80
C ARG A 44 -20.66 -22.99 2.03
N SER A 45 -19.85 -22.08 2.57
CA SER A 45 -20.24 -20.72 2.90
C SER A 45 -19.14 -19.76 2.56
N GLN A 46 -19.50 -18.48 2.45
CA GLN A 46 -18.54 -17.44 2.19
C GLN A 46 -17.51 -17.34 3.32
N PRO A 47 -16.19 -17.37 3.04
CA PRO A 47 -15.17 -17.28 4.06
C PRO A 47 -15.17 -15.89 4.72
N GLN A 48 -14.76 -15.85 5.97
CA GLN A 48 -14.48 -14.60 6.68
C GLN A 48 -13.07 -14.14 6.34
N VAL A 49 -12.94 -12.89 5.91
CA VAL A 49 -11.65 -12.30 5.51
C VAL A 49 -11.22 -11.29 6.56
N ALA A 50 -10.07 -11.55 7.18
CA ALA A 50 -9.38 -10.60 8.05
C ALA A 50 -8.34 -9.82 7.23
N ILE A 51 -8.35 -8.49 7.35
CA ILE A 51 -7.41 -7.61 6.66
C ILE A 51 -6.50 -6.95 7.70
N ASN A 52 -5.19 -7.09 7.49
CA ASN A 52 -4.16 -6.33 8.19
C ASN A 52 -3.45 -5.41 7.20
N LEU A 53 -3.22 -4.18 7.61
CA LEU A 53 -2.61 -3.16 6.78
C LEU A 53 -1.50 -2.44 7.54
N ASP A 54 -0.37 -2.24 6.89
CA ASP A 54 0.78 -1.53 7.42
C ASP A 54 1.37 -0.57 6.39
N VAL A 55 1.91 0.55 6.86
CA VAL A 55 2.61 1.54 6.02
C VAL A 55 4.01 1.75 6.59
N GLN A 56 5.01 1.63 5.75
CA GLN A 56 6.41 1.88 6.10
C GLN A 56 7.00 2.89 5.12
N ALA A 57 7.83 3.79 5.64
CA ALA A 57 8.57 4.76 4.84
C ALA A 57 10.03 4.76 5.25
N ARG A 58 10.92 4.88 4.27
CA ARG A 58 12.35 5.02 4.52
C ARG A 58 13.00 5.97 3.50
N ALA A 59 13.98 6.75 3.94
CA ALA A 59 14.83 7.50 3.03
C ALA A 59 15.71 6.53 2.21
N LEU A 60 15.86 6.79 0.92
CA LEU A 60 16.72 5.98 0.06
C LEU A 60 18.19 6.38 0.15
N GLN A 61 18.44 7.66 0.37
CA GLN A 61 19.79 8.21 0.54
C GLN A 61 19.77 9.33 1.59
N GLU A 62 20.80 9.37 2.41
CA GLU A 62 20.98 10.47 3.38
C GLU A 62 21.13 11.81 2.65
N GLY A 63 20.43 12.83 3.14
CA GLY A 63 20.46 14.18 2.57
C GLY A 63 19.71 14.38 1.27
N GLN A 64 19.06 13.34 0.73
CA GLN A 64 18.17 13.44 -0.42
C GLN A 64 16.72 13.28 0.03
N ASN A 65 15.85 14.12 -0.55
CA ASN A 65 14.40 14.08 -0.26
C ASN A 65 13.69 12.99 -1.08
N VAL A 66 14.29 11.80 -1.19
CA VAL A 66 13.76 10.66 -1.93
C VAL A 66 13.48 9.51 -0.98
N TYR A 67 12.25 9.02 -1.00
CA TYR A 67 11.76 8.03 -0.05
C TYR A 67 11.08 6.86 -0.76
N GLU A 68 11.26 5.66 -0.22
CA GLU A 68 10.39 4.53 -0.52
C GLU A 68 9.26 4.48 0.51
N VAL A 69 8.02 4.36 0.04
CA VAL A 69 6.86 4.08 0.87
C VAL A 69 6.29 2.74 0.46
N VAL A 70 6.08 1.85 1.42
CA VAL A 70 5.53 0.52 1.23
C VAL A 70 4.17 0.43 1.91
N LEU A 71 3.14 0.10 1.16
CA LEU A 71 1.83 -0.29 1.66
C LEU A 71 1.78 -1.82 1.68
N ALA A 72 1.81 -2.38 2.88
CA ALA A 72 1.70 -3.82 3.11
C ALA A 72 0.25 -4.18 3.45
N VAL A 73 -0.30 -5.16 2.75
CA VAL A 73 -1.65 -5.67 2.97
C VAL A 73 -1.59 -7.18 3.10
N LYS A 74 -2.18 -7.71 4.17
CA LYS A 74 -2.40 -9.14 4.36
C LYS A 74 -3.90 -9.38 4.44
N ALA A 75 -4.40 -10.28 3.59
CA ALA A 75 -5.77 -10.79 3.62
C ALA A 75 -5.74 -12.29 3.93
N GLU A 76 -6.34 -12.68 5.03
CA GLU A 76 -6.44 -14.07 5.44
C GLU A 76 -7.92 -14.48 5.53
N ALA A 77 -8.31 -15.44 4.70
CA ALA A 77 -9.66 -15.96 4.63
C ALA A 77 -9.75 -17.29 5.36
N ARG A 78 -10.75 -17.43 6.22
CA ARG A 78 -11.04 -18.65 6.98
C ARG A 78 -12.49 -19.06 6.86
N GLU A 79 -12.76 -20.37 6.95
CA GLU A 79 -14.13 -20.87 7.06
C GLU A 79 -14.80 -20.32 8.34
N PRO A 80 -16.05 -19.89 8.27
CA PRO A 80 -16.78 -19.47 9.47
C PRO A 80 -17.04 -20.66 10.39
N VAL A 81 -16.81 -20.49 11.69
CA VAL A 81 -17.09 -21.50 12.72
C VAL A 81 -18.14 -21.01 13.70
N GLN A 82 -19.05 -21.90 14.11
CA GLN A 82 -20.16 -21.54 14.99
C GLN A 82 -19.77 -21.50 16.48
N ASN A 83 -18.66 -22.09 16.89
CA ASN A 83 -18.31 -22.35 18.30
C ASN A 83 -17.02 -21.69 18.77
N GLY A 84 -16.61 -20.55 18.20
CA GLY A 84 -15.48 -19.76 18.72
C GLY A 84 -14.08 -20.33 18.49
N GLY A 85 -13.94 -21.37 17.66
CA GLY A 85 -12.64 -21.91 17.22
C GLY A 85 -12.09 -21.16 16.01
N GLU A 86 -10.85 -21.48 15.61
CA GLU A 86 -10.31 -21.01 14.34
C GLU A 86 -10.81 -21.89 13.19
N GLY A 87 -11.41 -21.26 12.18
CA GLY A 87 -11.82 -21.92 10.94
C GLY A 87 -10.61 -22.38 10.12
N ARG A 88 -10.81 -23.39 9.28
CA ARG A 88 -9.78 -23.84 8.34
C ARG A 88 -9.37 -22.68 7.41
N PRO A 89 -8.06 -22.46 7.16
CA PRO A 89 -7.64 -21.43 6.23
C PRO A 89 -8.09 -21.74 4.81
N VAL A 90 -8.67 -20.75 4.15
CA VAL A 90 -9.16 -20.83 2.76
C VAL A 90 -8.09 -20.31 1.82
N PHE A 91 -7.64 -19.08 2.04
CA PHE A 91 -6.49 -18.51 1.33
C PHE A 91 -5.76 -17.49 2.21
N ILE A 92 -4.51 -17.24 1.85
CA ILE A 92 -3.68 -16.20 2.43
C ILE A 92 -3.08 -15.40 1.28
N ALA A 93 -3.35 -14.11 1.23
CA ALA A 93 -2.76 -13.17 0.27
C ALA A 93 -1.92 -12.14 1.03
N GLU A 94 -0.67 -11.97 0.63
CA GLU A 94 0.23 -10.96 1.18
C GLU A 94 0.77 -10.11 0.04
N LEU A 95 0.61 -8.80 0.13
CA LEU A 95 1.05 -7.84 -0.88
C LEU A 95 1.86 -6.74 -0.20
N GLN A 96 3.03 -6.45 -0.76
CA GLN A 96 3.76 -5.20 -0.54
C GLN A 96 3.75 -4.41 -1.84
N TYR A 97 2.96 -3.35 -1.88
CA TYR A 97 2.94 -2.42 -3.00
C TYR A 97 3.67 -1.15 -2.60
N ALA A 98 4.64 -0.75 -3.39
CA ALA A 98 5.56 0.32 -3.03
C ALA A 98 5.60 1.44 -4.08
N GLY A 99 6.08 2.59 -3.65
CA GLY A 99 6.40 3.70 -4.53
C GLY A 99 7.66 4.43 -4.06
N VAL A 100 8.37 5.00 -5.00
CA VAL A 100 9.46 5.95 -4.74
C VAL A 100 8.93 7.36 -4.97
N PHE A 101 9.12 8.21 -3.98
CA PHE A 101 8.60 9.57 -3.94
C PHE A 101 9.71 10.57 -3.70
N THR A 102 9.66 11.70 -4.41
CA THR A 102 10.51 12.85 -4.15
C THR A 102 9.70 13.96 -3.50
N LEU A 103 10.22 14.53 -2.41
CA LEU A 103 9.62 15.67 -1.71
C LEU A 103 10.40 16.94 -2.02
N ASN A 104 9.75 17.97 -2.53
CA ASN A 104 10.37 19.25 -2.91
C ASN A 104 9.90 20.39 -1.99
N GLY A 105 10.83 21.01 -1.28
CA GLY A 105 10.52 22.18 -0.45
C GLY A 105 9.52 21.94 0.68
N VAL A 106 9.44 20.69 1.15
CA VAL A 106 8.50 20.32 2.22
C VAL A 106 9.13 20.62 3.58
N PRO A 107 8.42 21.35 4.48
CA PRO A 107 8.86 21.56 5.85
C PRO A 107 9.05 20.23 6.61
N ALA A 108 10.02 20.18 7.53
CA ALA A 108 10.37 18.96 8.27
C ALA A 108 9.18 18.30 8.96
N ASP A 109 8.31 19.09 9.58
CA ASP A 109 7.09 18.61 10.29
C ASP A 109 6.03 18.04 9.36
N SER A 110 6.10 18.34 8.07
CA SER A 110 5.14 17.88 7.05
C SER A 110 5.63 16.63 6.30
N VAL A 111 6.90 16.24 6.46
CA VAL A 111 7.48 15.07 5.78
C VAL A 111 6.79 13.79 6.21
N GLU A 112 6.72 13.52 7.51
CA GLU A 112 6.11 12.29 8.04
C GLU A 112 4.62 12.14 7.63
N PRO A 113 3.75 13.15 7.78
CA PRO A 113 2.37 13.05 7.30
C PRO A 113 2.25 12.81 5.80
N LEU A 114 3.09 13.43 4.97
CA LEU A 114 3.09 13.17 3.53
C LEU A 114 3.43 11.71 3.22
N LEU A 115 4.46 11.18 3.87
CA LEU A 115 4.92 9.81 3.63
C LEU A 115 3.97 8.75 4.17
N LEU A 116 3.30 8.99 5.30
CA LEU A 116 2.47 7.98 5.97
C LEU A 116 0.97 8.15 5.74
N ILE A 117 0.53 9.26 5.12
CA ILE A 117 -0.87 9.52 4.79
C ILE A 117 -1.06 9.68 3.29
N GLU A 118 -0.40 10.66 2.67
CA GLU A 118 -0.66 10.97 1.25
C GLU A 118 -0.05 9.94 0.29
N CYS A 119 1.18 9.49 0.54
CA CYS A 119 1.81 8.48 -0.30
C CYS A 119 1.00 7.16 -0.30
N PRO A 120 0.61 6.56 0.84
CA PRO A 120 -0.20 5.36 0.82
C PRO A 120 -1.60 5.57 0.22
N ARG A 121 -2.18 6.77 0.29
CA ARG A 121 -3.41 7.09 -0.45
C ARG A 121 -3.24 6.94 -1.96
N LEU A 122 -2.09 7.35 -2.49
CA LEU A 122 -1.78 7.19 -3.92
C LEU A 122 -1.53 5.72 -4.31
N LEU A 123 -0.96 4.93 -3.41
CA LEU A 123 -0.68 3.50 -3.62
C LEU A 123 -1.93 2.62 -3.48
N PHE A 124 -2.88 3.02 -2.63
CA PHE A 124 -4.02 2.20 -2.23
C PHE A 124 -4.89 1.71 -3.39
N PRO A 125 -5.28 2.51 -4.38
CA PRO A 125 -6.11 2.03 -5.50
C PRO A 125 -5.47 0.88 -6.28
N PHE A 126 -4.15 0.90 -6.42
CA PHE A 126 -3.39 -0.15 -7.12
C PHE A 126 -3.28 -1.41 -6.26
N ALA A 127 -2.95 -1.27 -4.99
CA ALA A 127 -2.92 -2.40 -4.05
C ALA A 127 -4.30 -3.08 -3.95
N ARG A 128 -5.37 -2.30 -3.90
CA ARG A 128 -6.76 -2.80 -3.91
C ARG A 128 -7.05 -3.61 -5.18
N ALA A 129 -6.67 -3.11 -6.34
CA ALA A 129 -6.88 -3.79 -7.62
C ALA A 129 -6.09 -5.11 -7.68
N ILE A 130 -4.82 -5.11 -7.29
CA ILE A 130 -3.96 -6.31 -7.29
C ILE A 130 -4.54 -7.38 -6.35
N LEU A 131 -4.97 -7.02 -5.14
CA LEU A 131 -5.57 -7.96 -4.19
C LEU A 131 -6.87 -8.55 -4.73
N SER A 132 -7.72 -7.74 -5.34
CA SER A 132 -8.94 -8.19 -6.00
C SER A 132 -8.65 -9.17 -7.13
N ASP A 133 -7.68 -8.87 -7.97
CA ASP A 133 -7.30 -9.70 -9.11
C ASP A 133 -6.71 -11.05 -8.66
N VAL A 134 -5.78 -11.04 -7.69
CA VAL A 134 -5.11 -12.27 -7.24
C VAL A 134 -6.09 -13.22 -6.54
N THR A 135 -7.05 -12.70 -5.78
CA THR A 135 -8.08 -13.55 -5.13
C THR A 135 -9.05 -14.13 -6.14
N ARG A 136 -9.44 -13.37 -7.17
CA ARG A 136 -10.25 -13.87 -8.29
C ARG A 136 -9.52 -14.94 -9.08
N GLU A 137 -8.25 -14.72 -9.42
CA GLU A 137 -7.42 -15.72 -10.12
C GLU A 137 -7.18 -16.98 -9.26
N GLY A 138 -7.23 -16.85 -7.94
CA GLY A 138 -7.22 -17.98 -7.01
C GLY A 138 -8.51 -18.80 -6.98
N GLY A 139 -9.54 -18.42 -7.74
CA GLY A 139 -10.82 -19.13 -7.82
C GLY A 139 -11.83 -18.73 -6.75
N PHE A 140 -11.65 -17.59 -6.09
CA PHE A 140 -12.54 -17.06 -5.07
C PHE A 140 -13.23 -15.77 -5.53
N PRO A 141 -14.32 -15.36 -4.87
CA PRO A 141 -14.84 -14.01 -5.06
C PRO A 141 -13.76 -12.96 -4.78
N PRO A 142 -13.66 -11.90 -5.59
CA PRO A 142 -12.61 -10.89 -5.40
C PRO A 142 -12.75 -10.19 -4.04
N VAL A 143 -11.64 -10.05 -3.33
CA VAL A 143 -11.57 -9.24 -2.10
C VAL A 143 -11.48 -7.77 -2.48
N LEU A 144 -12.46 -6.99 -2.07
CA LEU A 144 -12.53 -5.55 -2.30
C LEU A 144 -12.27 -4.80 -0.98
N LEU A 145 -11.08 -4.23 -0.85
CA LEU A 145 -10.74 -3.41 0.31
C LEU A 145 -11.64 -2.18 0.37
N GLN A 146 -12.18 -1.91 1.55
CA GLN A 146 -12.88 -0.64 1.81
C GLN A 146 -11.87 0.51 1.89
N PRO A 147 -12.31 1.76 1.63
CA PRO A 147 -11.45 2.93 1.80
C PRO A 147 -10.80 2.96 3.20
N ILE A 148 -9.52 3.29 3.24
CA ILE A 148 -8.73 3.31 4.47
C ILE A 148 -8.59 4.74 4.99
N ASP A 149 -8.82 4.92 6.30
CA ASP A 149 -8.49 6.16 7.00
C ASP A 149 -7.00 6.16 7.41
N PHE A 150 -6.15 6.62 6.49
CA PHE A 150 -4.71 6.70 6.75
C PHE A 150 -4.34 7.74 7.81
N VAL A 151 -5.16 8.77 8.01
CA VAL A 151 -4.95 9.75 9.10
C VAL A 151 -5.15 9.07 10.44
N GLY A 152 -6.26 8.36 10.61
CA GLY A 152 -6.55 7.59 11.84
C GLY A 152 -5.50 6.53 12.11
N LEU A 153 -5.03 5.83 11.08
CA LEU A 153 -3.96 4.83 11.19
C LEU A 153 -2.64 5.46 11.68
N TRP A 154 -2.23 6.58 11.10
CA TRP A 154 -1.04 7.32 11.52
C TRP A 154 -1.14 7.83 12.96
N GLN A 155 -2.29 8.43 13.33
CA GLN A 155 -2.52 8.93 14.70
C GLN A 155 -2.48 7.81 15.73
N SER A 156 -3.10 6.66 15.46
CA SER A 156 -3.10 5.49 16.35
C SER A 156 -1.68 4.97 16.60
N ARG A 157 -0.84 4.96 15.58
CA ARG A 157 0.56 4.55 15.71
C ARG A 157 1.39 5.50 16.55
N ARG A 158 1.21 6.78 16.37
CA ARG A 158 1.88 7.80 17.21
C ARG A 158 1.50 7.67 18.67
N GLN A 159 0.22 7.43 18.95
CA GLN A 159 -0.25 7.20 20.33
C GLN A 159 0.34 5.93 20.94
N ALA A 160 0.37 4.83 20.18
CA ALA A 160 0.98 3.58 20.62
C ALA A 160 2.47 3.71 20.88
N ALA A 161 3.21 4.41 20.02
CA ALA A 161 4.64 4.68 20.22
C ALA A 161 4.90 5.57 21.43
N ALA A 162 4.08 6.59 21.68
CA ALA A 162 4.18 7.44 22.87
C ALA A 162 3.87 6.67 24.16
N ALA A 163 2.90 5.75 24.15
CA ALA A 163 2.57 4.90 25.29
C ALA A 163 3.66 3.88 25.61
N ALA A 164 4.39 3.38 24.61
CA ALA A 164 5.49 2.43 24.77
C ALA A 164 6.78 3.10 25.28
N ALA A 165 6.90 4.43 25.19
CA ALA A 165 8.06 5.21 25.64
C ALA A 165 7.96 5.68 27.11
N ASN A 166 6.83 5.47 27.80
CA ASN A 166 6.57 5.77 29.21
C ASN A 166 6.58 4.49 30.05
#